data_535605bec7a8d6350dc5f946017acd69
#
_entry.id   535605bec7a8d6350dc5f946017acd69
#
_cell.length_a   1.000
_cell.length_b   1.000
_cell.length_c   1.000
_cell.angle_alpha   90.00
_cell.angle_beta   90.00
_cell.angle_gamma   90.00
#
_symmetry.space_group_name_H-M   'P 1'
#
loop_
_entity.id
_entity.type
_entity.pdbx_description
1 polymer ?
#
loop_
_entity_poly.entity_id
_entity_poly.type
_entity_poly.pdbx_seq_one_letter_code
_entity_poly.pdbx_strand_id
1 'polypeptide(L)'
;MQNQNFTATILVDQPPQEAFNAINNVREWWTGEPGVEGSTDKLGDEFIYRYKDLHYSKQKVTELIPGKKVVWLVTDSKLNFIKDKNEWTGTKISFEISDPDSDRENKTQIRFTHVGLVPGIECYGDCSNAWSSYINSSLRNFIAKGKNTNLSKQGVKSSVSE
;
A
#
# COMPACT_ATOMS: atom_id res chain seq x y z
N MET A 1 -21.07 13.04 8.09
CA MET A 1 -20.79 12.81 7.86
C MET A 1 -20.17 12.31 7.64
N GLN A 2 -19.80 12.01 7.69
CA GLN A 2 -19.37 11.43 7.48
C GLN A 2 -18.30 10.94 7.53
N ASN A 3 -18.09 10.02 7.39
CA ASN A 3 -16.99 9.31 7.39
C ASN A 3 -16.09 9.75 6.38
N GLN A 4 -14.96 10.31 6.71
CA GLN A 4 -13.99 10.74 5.77
C GLN A 4 -12.77 9.89 5.93
N ASN A 5 -12.84 8.67 5.39
CA ASN A 5 -11.70 7.79 5.41
C ASN A 5 -10.53 8.44 4.66
N PHE A 6 -9.33 8.22 5.13
CA PHE A 6 -8.16 8.76 4.43
C PHE A 6 -8.05 8.13 3.05
N THR A 7 -7.89 8.93 2.02
CA THR A 7 -7.66 8.44 0.67
C THR A 7 -6.50 9.19 0.01
N ALA A 8 -5.86 8.53 -0.93
CA ALA A 8 -4.82 9.14 -1.76
C ALA A 8 -4.95 8.56 -3.16
N THR A 9 -4.83 9.39 -4.17
CA THR A 9 -4.97 8.96 -5.55
C THR A 9 -3.70 9.30 -6.30
N ILE A 10 -3.14 8.33 -7.02
CA ILE A 10 -1.96 8.59 -7.86
C ILE A 10 -2.24 8.11 -9.27
N LEU A 11 -1.54 8.71 -10.22
CA LEU A 11 -1.61 8.33 -11.63
C LEU A 11 -0.24 7.83 -12.05
N VAL A 12 -0.20 6.70 -12.74
CA VAL A 12 1.05 6.11 -13.19
C VAL A 12 0.94 5.77 -14.66
N ASP A 13 2.10 5.67 -15.34
CA ASP A 13 2.13 5.36 -16.77
C ASP A 13 2.02 3.87 -17.04
N GLN A 14 2.27 3.05 -16.05
CA GLN A 14 2.29 1.61 -16.22
C GLN A 14 0.88 1.04 -16.32
N PRO A 15 0.68 -0.06 -17.05
CA PRO A 15 -0.66 -0.63 -17.18
C PRO A 15 -1.19 -1.17 -15.85
N PRO A 16 -2.52 -1.33 -15.73
CA PRO A 16 -3.13 -1.77 -14.49
C PRO A 16 -2.54 -3.04 -13.89
N GLN A 17 -2.17 -4.01 -14.73
CA GLN A 17 -1.61 -5.25 -14.20
C GLN A 17 -0.24 -5.03 -13.55
N GLU A 18 0.57 -4.14 -14.11
CA GLU A 18 1.87 -3.84 -13.50
C GLU A 18 1.70 -3.09 -12.19
N ALA A 19 0.72 -2.19 -12.14
CA ALA A 19 0.42 -1.49 -10.89
C ALA A 19 -0.05 -2.49 -9.84
N PHE A 20 -0.91 -3.42 -10.23
CA PHE A 20 -1.40 -4.45 -9.34
C PHE A 20 -0.24 -5.29 -8.78
N ASN A 21 0.67 -5.72 -9.66
CA ASN A 21 1.80 -6.54 -9.23
C ASN A 21 2.69 -5.77 -8.25
N ALA A 22 2.90 -4.49 -8.50
CA ALA A 22 3.72 -3.67 -7.61
C ALA A 22 3.08 -3.49 -6.24
N ILE A 23 1.76 -3.28 -6.20
CA ILE A 23 1.05 -3.12 -4.93
C ILE A 23 1.24 -4.38 -4.09
N ASN A 24 1.14 -5.56 -4.70
CA ASN A 24 1.26 -6.81 -3.97
C ASN A 24 2.70 -7.11 -3.54
N ASN A 25 3.68 -6.41 -4.08
CA ASN A 25 5.06 -6.59 -3.67
C ASN A 25 5.33 -5.62 -2.50
N VAL A 26 4.59 -5.80 -1.44
CA VAL A 26 4.46 -4.84 -0.33
C VAL A 26 5.79 -4.48 0.31
N ARG A 27 6.68 -5.45 0.51
CA ARG A 27 7.93 -5.17 1.19
C ARG A 27 8.83 -4.22 0.41
N GLU A 28 8.57 -4.02 -0.87
CA GLU A 28 9.40 -3.13 -1.67
C GLU A 28 9.00 -1.67 -1.51
N TRP A 29 7.78 -1.39 -1.10
CA TRP A 29 7.35 0.00 -0.98
C TRP A 29 6.86 0.37 0.44
N TRP A 30 6.33 -0.57 1.20
CA TRP A 30 5.91 -0.28 2.58
C TRP A 30 7.06 -0.66 3.49
N THR A 31 8.08 0.16 3.47
CA THR A 31 9.34 -0.16 4.14
C THR A 31 9.30 0.16 5.62
N GLY A 32 10.00 -0.61 6.41
CA GLY A 32 10.03 -0.44 7.86
C GLY A 32 11.27 -1.09 8.44
N GLU A 33 11.26 -1.34 9.74
CA GLU A 33 12.38 -1.96 10.43
C GLU A 33 11.82 -2.98 11.41
N PRO A 34 11.75 -4.25 11.06
CA PRO A 34 12.28 -4.87 9.87
C PRO A 34 11.39 -4.79 8.63
N GLY A 35 10.23 -4.19 8.70
CA GLY A 35 9.35 -4.04 7.54
C GLY A 35 8.35 -5.18 7.43
N VAL A 36 8.13 -5.69 6.21
CA VAL A 36 7.08 -6.66 5.93
C VAL A 36 7.60 -8.09 6.03
N GLU A 37 6.88 -8.93 6.76
CA GLU A 37 7.16 -10.35 6.87
C GLU A 37 5.91 -11.13 6.55
N GLY A 38 6.03 -12.19 5.81
CA GLY A 38 4.88 -13.02 5.45
C GLY A 38 4.60 -12.97 3.97
N SER A 39 3.43 -13.43 3.59
CA SER A 39 3.07 -13.56 2.19
C SER A 39 2.00 -12.55 1.81
N THR A 40 2.15 -11.92 0.65
CA THR A 40 1.31 -10.78 0.27
C THR A 40 0.60 -10.95 -1.08
N ASP A 41 0.77 -12.08 -1.76
CA ASP A 41 0.35 -12.18 -3.14
C ASP A 41 -0.81 -13.14 -3.43
N LYS A 42 -1.40 -13.73 -2.42
CA LYS A 42 -2.52 -14.64 -2.64
C LYS A 42 -3.68 -14.30 -1.72
N LEU A 43 -4.87 -14.60 -2.18
CA LEU A 43 -6.06 -14.41 -1.36
C LEU A 43 -5.92 -15.24 -0.08
N GLY A 44 -6.18 -14.65 1.05
CA GLY A 44 -6.04 -15.32 2.34
C GLY A 44 -4.67 -15.23 2.96
N ASP A 45 -3.67 -14.74 2.22
CA ASP A 45 -2.33 -14.59 2.77
C ASP A 45 -2.33 -13.57 3.90
N GLU A 46 -1.45 -13.78 4.86
CA GLU A 46 -1.30 -12.85 5.98
C GLU A 46 0.13 -12.36 6.04
N PHE A 47 0.30 -11.10 6.36
CA PHE A 47 1.63 -10.53 6.51
C PHE A 47 1.64 -9.52 7.65
N ILE A 48 2.82 -9.29 8.20
CA ILE A 48 3.02 -8.37 9.31
C ILE A 48 3.91 -7.24 8.85
N TYR A 49 3.57 -6.01 9.24
CA TYR A 49 4.42 -4.85 9.03
C TYR A 49 4.90 -4.35 10.39
N ARG A 50 6.19 -4.09 10.51
CA ARG A 50 6.76 -3.54 11.74
C ARG A 50 7.68 -2.37 11.43
N TYR A 51 7.63 -1.37 12.28
CA TYR A 51 8.58 -0.28 12.22
C TYR A 51 9.07 -0.05 13.65
N LYS A 52 10.25 -0.60 13.96
CA LYS A 52 10.85 -0.52 15.30
C LYS A 52 9.84 -0.97 16.36
N ASP A 53 9.81 -0.29 17.48
CA ASP A 53 8.84 -0.59 18.53
C ASP A 53 7.61 0.29 18.43
N LEU A 54 7.48 1.08 17.36
CA LEU A 54 6.41 2.05 17.23
C LEU A 54 5.16 1.48 16.56
N HIS A 55 5.34 0.64 15.56
CA HIS A 55 4.20 0.14 14.76
C HIS A 55 4.29 -1.36 14.55
N TYR A 56 3.21 -2.05 14.84
CA TYR A 56 3.01 -3.45 14.49
C TYR A 56 1.61 -3.57 13.94
N SER A 57 1.45 -4.19 12.78
CA SER A 57 0.12 -4.52 12.27
C SER A 57 0.18 -5.79 11.46
N LYS A 58 -0.91 -6.56 11.53
CA LYS A 58 -1.03 -7.80 10.76
C LYS A 58 -2.20 -7.63 9.82
N GLN A 59 -1.99 -7.94 8.56
CA GLN A 59 -2.99 -7.78 7.52
C GLN A 59 -3.28 -9.10 6.84
N LYS A 60 -4.54 -9.30 6.46
CA LYS A 60 -4.97 -10.48 5.71
C LYS A 60 -5.51 -10.02 4.37
N VAL A 61 -5.08 -10.66 3.29
CA VAL A 61 -5.55 -10.31 1.95
C VAL A 61 -6.96 -10.86 1.78
N THR A 62 -7.95 -9.98 1.72
CA THR A 62 -9.36 -10.38 1.67
C THR A 62 -9.99 -10.22 0.29
N GLU A 63 -9.41 -9.37 -0.58
CA GLU A 63 -9.85 -9.30 -1.98
C GLU A 63 -8.63 -9.16 -2.85
N LEU A 64 -8.63 -9.84 -3.96
CA LEU A 64 -7.50 -9.81 -4.87
C LEU A 64 -8.03 -10.03 -6.27
N ILE A 65 -8.27 -8.94 -7.00
CA ILE A 65 -8.80 -9.00 -8.36
C ILE A 65 -7.73 -8.44 -9.28
N PRO A 66 -7.09 -9.31 -10.07
CA PRO A 66 -5.94 -8.90 -10.88
C PRO A 66 -6.20 -7.65 -11.72
N GLY A 67 -5.31 -6.70 -11.61
CA GLY A 67 -5.41 -5.44 -12.36
C GLY A 67 -6.50 -4.49 -11.89
N LYS A 68 -7.24 -4.86 -10.85
CA LYS A 68 -8.39 -4.04 -10.44
C LYS A 68 -8.46 -3.68 -8.98
N LYS A 69 -8.18 -4.62 -8.08
CA LYS A 69 -8.44 -4.33 -6.66
C LYS A 69 -7.64 -5.20 -5.73
N VAL A 70 -7.17 -4.61 -4.64
CA VAL A 70 -6.52 -5.32 -3.54
C VAL A 70 -7.11 -4.78 -2.24
N VAL A 71 -7.55 -5.65 -1.35
CA VAL A 71 -8.04 -5.21 -0.03
C VAL A 71 -7.39 -6.07 1.04
N TRP A 72 -6.92 -5.42 2.09
CA TRP A 72 -6.38 -6.09 3.27
C TRP A 72 -7.24 -5.76 4.48
N LEU A 73 -7.54 -6.74 5.31
CA LEU A 73 -8.19 -6.50 6.60
C LEU A 73 -7.09 -6.49 7.66
N VAL A 74 -7.05 -5.46 8.49
CA VAL A 74 -6.08 -5.42 9.59
C VAL A 74 -6.66 -6.26 10.71
N THR A 75 -6.04 -7.40 10.99
CA THR A 75 -6.56 -8.35 11.95
C THR A 75 -5.97 -8.14 13.34
N ASP A 76 -4.85 -7.46 13.44
CA ASP A 76 -4.23 -7.16 14.72
C ASP A 76 -3.35 -5.93 14.57
N SER A 77 -3.14 -5.18 15.63
CA SER A 77 -2.28 -4.00 15.58
C SER A 77 -1.80 -3.62 16.96
N LYS A 78 -0.65 -2.97 17.00
CA LYS A 78 -0.12 -2.41 18.22
C LYS A 78 0.66 -1.17 17.84
N LEU A 79 0.04 -0.01 18.07
CA LEU A 79 0.61 1.28 17.74
C LEU A 79 1.08 1.92 19.03
N ASN A 80 2.37 1.80 19.31
CA ASN A 80 2.90 2.20 20.61
C ASN A 80 3.04 3.71 20.80
N PHE A 81 2.82 4.48 19.73
CA PHE A 81 2.93 5.93 19.81
C PHE A 81 1.61 6.61 20.17
N ILE A 82 0.54 5.84 20.39
CA ILE A 82 -0.75 6.41 20.79
C ILE A 82 -1.32 5.59 21.97
N LYS A 83 -2.38 6.10 22.59
CA LYS A 83 -2.96 5.42 23.72
C LYS A 83 -3.75 4.18 23.31
N ASP A 84 -4.57 4.29 22.27
CA ASP A 84 -5.35 3.16 21.80
C ASP A 84 -4.51 2.37 20.82
N LYS A 85 -3.70 1.46 21.34
CA LYS A 85 -2.74 0.74 20.53
C LYS A 85 -3.36 -0.17 19.50
N ASN A 86 -4.61 -0.55 19.65
CA ASN A 86 -5.30 -1.43 18.72
C ASN A 86 -6.18 -0.69 17.74
N GLU A 87 -5.94 0.60 17.54
CA GLU A 87 -6.82 1.45 16.74
C GLU A 87 -6.97 1.01 15.29
N TRP A 88 -5.96 0.37 14.73
CA TRP A 88 -6.05 -0.13 13.36
C TRP A 88 -6.78 -1.47 13.24
N THR A 89 -6.92 -2.20 14.33
CA THR A 89 -7.54 -3.53 14.27
C THR A 89 -8.98 -3.43 13.80
N GLY A 90 -9.33 -4.19 12.78
CA GLY A 90 -10.68 -4.17 12.19
C GLY A 90 -10.83 -3.20 11.04
N THR A 91 -9.83 -2.39 10.76
CA THR A 91 -9.92 -1.47 9.62
C THR A 91 -9.48 -2.19 8.35
N LYS A 92 -9.76 -1.59 7.20
CA LYS A 92 -9.41 -2.19 5.91
C LYS A 92 -8.58 -1.24 5.09
N ILE A 93 -7.65 -1.79 4.34
CA ILE A 93 -6.79 -1.01 3.45
C ILE A 93 -7.13 -1.46 2.03
N SER A 94 -7.52 -0.52 1.19
CA SER A 94 -8.05 -0.82 -0.14
C SER A 94 -7.28 -0.09 -1.23
N PHE A 95 -6.98 -0.80 -2.32
CA PHE A 95 -6.37 -0.20 -3.51
C PHE A 95 -7.30 -0.50 -4.67
N GLU A 96 -7.80 0.53 -5.33
CA GLU A 96 -8.67 0.37 -6.50
C GLU A 96 -7.92 0.88 -7.71
N ILE A 97 -7.83 0.06 -8.75
CA ILE A 97 -7.05 0.37 -9.95
C ILE A 97 -8.02 0.56 -11.10
N SER A 98 -7.91 1.69 -11.80
CA SER A 98 -8.78 1.98 -12.94
C SER A 98 -7.94 2.02 -14.21
N ASP A 99 -8.55 1.55 -15.30
CA ASP A 99 -7.89 1.56 -16.58
C ASP A 99 -7.59 2.98 -17.03
N PRO A 100 -6.59 3.18 -17.85
CA PRO A 100 -6.34 4.49 -18.43
C PRO A 100 -7.51 4.95 -19.25
N ASP A 101 -7.75 6.26 -19.28
CA ASP A 101 -8.74 6.83 -20.17
C ASP A 101 -8.23 8.18 -20.70
N SER A 102 -8.96 8.74 -21.65
CA SER A 102 -8.49 9.95 -22.32
C SER A 102 -8.44 11.16 -21.41
N ASP A 103 -9.30 11.18 -20.39
CA ASP A 103 -9.31 12.33 -19.49
C ASP A 103 -8.06 12.35 -18.62
N ARG A 104 -7.40 11.21 -18.44
CA ARG A 104 -6.20 11.13 -17.65
C ARG A 104 -4.97 10.84 -18.51
N GLU A 105 -5.07 11.11 -19.81
CA GLU A 105 -3.95 10.97 -20.72
C GLU A 105 -3.36 9.57 -20.71
N ASN A 106 -4.23 8.58 -20.66
CA ASN A 106 -3.84 7.18 -20.67
C ASN A 106 -3.07 6.75 -19.43
N LYS A 107 -3.29 7.43 -18.34
CA LYS A 107 -2.65 7.04 -17.07
C LYS A 107 -3.53 6.09 -16.30
N THR A 108 -2.91 5.10 -15.67
CA THR A 108 -3.61 4.21 -14.75
C THR A 108 -3.80 4.94 -13.43
N GLN A 109 -4.99 4.88 -12.87
CA GLN A 109 -5.27 5.51 -11.59
C GLN A 109 -5.27 4.46 -10.49
N ILE A 110 -4.61 4.75 -9.38
CA ILE A 110 -4.67 3.92 -8.19
C ILE A 110 -5.26 4.78 -7.08
N ARG A 111 -6.39 4.33 -6.53
CA ARG A 111 -7.02 5.01 -5.42
C ARG A 111 -6.83 4.19 -4.16
N PHE A 112 -6.10 4.74 -3.23
CA PHE A 112 -5.83 4.12 -1.93
C PHE A 112 -6.82 4.64 -0.90
N THR A 113 -7.41 3.78 -0.11
CA THR A 113 -8.28 4.19 0.99
C THR A 113 -7.99 3.32 2.20
N HIS A 114 -7.80 3.96 3.35
CA HIS A 114 -7.72 3.21 4.61
C HIS A 114 -9.06 3.39 5.30
N VAL A 115 -9.96 2.43 5.12
CA VAL A 115 -11.32 2.50 5.68
C VAL A 115 -11.22 2.36 7.20
N GLY A 116 -11.67 3.37 7.90
CA GLY A 116 -11.56 3.44 9.36
C GLY A 116 -10.52 4.44 9.82
N LEU A 117 -9.64 4.91 8.93
CA LEU A 117 -8.69 5.96 9.30
C LEU A 117 -9.39 7.29 9.06
N VAL A 118 -10.01 7.82 10.07
CA VAL A 118 -10.86 9.01 10.01
C VAL A 118 -10.35 10.06 10.97
N PRO A 119 -10.67 11.34 10.74
CA PRO A 119 -10.12 12.42 11.58
C PRO A 119 -10.36 12.29 13.07
N GLY A 120 -11.38 11.54 13.46
CA GLY A 120 -11.68 11.41 14.89
C GLY A 120 -10.82 10.43 15.66
N ILE A 121 -10.02 9.60 14.97
CA ILE A 121 -9.21 8.65 15.73
C ILE A 121 -7.83 9.22 16.05
N GLU A 122 -7.22 8.66 17.06
CA GLU A 122 -6.01 9.21 17.65
C GLU A 122 -4.83 9.27 16.69
N CYS A 123 -4.63 8.24 15.88
CA CYS A 123 -3.47 8.24 15.01
C CYS A 123 -3.68 8.95 13.67
N TYR A 124 -4.85 9.54 13.44
CA TYR A 124 -5.16 10.04 12.10
C TYR A 124 -4.05 10.93 11.50
N GLY A 125 -3.56 11.89 12.25
CA GLY A 125 -2.52 12.80 11.74
C GLY A 125 -1.25 12.07 11.35
N ASP A 126 -0.73 11.24 12.25
CA ASP A 126 0.51 10.54 11.99
C ASP A 126 0.34 9.48 10.92
N CYS A 127 -0.75 8.74 10.97
CA CYS A 127 -0.96 7.65 10.03
C CYS A 127 -1.28 8.16 8.63
N SER A 128 -2.04 9.25 8.52
CA SER A 128 -2.35 9.80 7.20
C SER A 128 -1.09 10.40 6.57
N ASN A 129 -0.23 11.02 7.37
CA ASN A 129 1.03 11.55 6.84
C ASN A 129 1.94 10.43 6.37
N ALA A 130 1.99 9.32 7.11
CA ALA A 130 2.80 8.18 6.72
C ALA A 130 2.27 7.57 5.42
N TRP A 131 0.96 7.39 5.32
CA TRP A 131 0.39 6.85 4.10
C TRP A 131 0.61 7.77 2.91
N SER A 132 0.49 9.09 3.10
CA SER A 132 0.74 10.04 2.01
C SER A 132 2.15 9.85 1.46
N SER A 133 3.11 9.66 2.33
CA SER A 133 4.49 9.46 1.91
C SER A 133 4.66 8.12 1.20
N TYR A 134 4.11 7.05 1.76
CA TYR A 134 4.25 5.74 1.15
C TYR A 134 3.54 5.65 -0.20
N ILE A 135 2.35 6.21 -0.33
CA ILE A 135 1.58 6.09 -1.56
C ILE A 135 2.08 7.08 -2.63
N ASN A 136 2.26 8.34 -2.26
CA ASN A 136 2.63 9.36 -3.24
C ASN A 136 4.09 9.32 -3.66
N SER A 137 4.95 8.74 -2.84
CA SER A 137 6.38 8.67 -3.14
C SER A 137 6.84 7.23 -3.30
N SER A 138 6.77 6.45 -2.25
CA SER A 138 7.37 5.12 -2.24
C SER A 138 6.73 4.19 -3.26
N LEU A 139 5.41 4.03 -3.21
CA LEU A 139 4.71 3.14 -4.14
C LEU A 139 4.80 3.67 -5.57
N ARG A 140 4.54 4.94 -5.75
CA ARG A 140 4.58 5.54 -7.07
C ARG A 140 5.94 5.38 -7.72
N ASN A 141 7.01 5.63 -6.96
CA ASN A 141 8.36 5.48 -7.47
C ASN A 141 8.71 4.03 -7.74
N PHE A 142 8.22 3.12 -6.90
CA PHE A 142 8.48 1.71 -7.12
C PHE A 142 7.80 1.24 -8.41
N ILE A 143 6.58 1.67 -8.68
CA ILE A 143 5.90 1.30 -9.92
C ILE A 143 6.70 1.81 -11.13
N ALA A 144 7.09 3.07 -11.11
CA ALA A 144 7.84 3.66 -12.21
C ALA A 144 9.19 2.98 -12.42
N LYS A 145 9.90 2.70 -11.30
CA LYS A 145 11.19 2.15 -11.37
C LYS A 145 11.18 0.69 -11.71
N GLY A 146 10.15 0.00 -11.26
CA GLY A 146 10.04 -1.43 -11.50
C GLY A 146 10.07 -1.78 -12.97
N LYS A 147 9.45 -0.96 -13.81
CA LYS A 147 9.44 -1.20 -15.21
C LYS A 147 10.86 -1.10 -15.78
N ASN A 148 11.61 -0.11 -15.36
CA ASN A 148 12.99 0.05 -15.81
C ASN A 148 13.87 -1.05 -15.25
N THR A 149 13.62 -1.45 -14.05
CA THR A 149 14.38 -2.52 -13.43
C THR A 149 14.19 -3.82 -14.16
N ASN A 150 12.97 -4.10 -14.59
CA ASN A 150 12.74 -5.32 -15.32
C ASN A 150 13.51 -5.37 -16.62
N LEU A 151 13.70 -4.25 -17.26
CA LEU A 151 14.48 -4.23 -18.47
C LEU A 151 15.94 -4.50 -18.22
N SER A 152 16.44 -4.09 -17.08
CA SER A 152 17.85 -4.28 -16.84
C SER A 152 18.14 -5.53 -16.08
N LYS A 153 17.13 -6.11 -15.45
CA LYS A 153 17.36 -7.20 -14.62
C LYS A 153 17.87 -8.33 -15.27
N GLN A 154 17.63 -8.39 -16.27
CA GLN A 154 18.22 -9.27 -16.75
C GLN A 154 19.48 -8.97 -16.68
N GLY A 155 19.83 -8.35 -16.25
CA GLY A 155 21.06 -8.11 -15.99
C GLY A 155 21.32 -7.52 -14.90
N VAL A 156 21.12 -7.39 -14.35
CA VAL A 156 21.45 -6.94 -13.22
C VAL A 156 21.15 -6.60 -12.22
N LYS A 157 20.69 -6.87 -12.04
CA LYS A 157 20.54 -6.69 -11.09
C LYS A 157 20.68 -6.05 -10.49
N SER A 158 20.65 -5.99 -10.73
CA SER A 158 20.82 -5.41 -10.21
C SER A 158 20.70 -4.53 -9.77
N SER A 159 20.56 -4.42 -9.84
CA SER A 159 20.56 -3.70 -9.47
C SER A 159 20.28 -2.86 -9.15
N VAL A 160 19.92 -3.01 -9.09
CA VAL A 160 19.83 -2.36 -8.94
C VAL A 160 19.58 -1.57 -8.74
N SER A 161 19.42 -1.46 -8.71
CA SER A 161 19.39 -0.87 -8.68
C SER A 161 19.23 -0.21 -8.71
N GLU A 162 18.93 -0.13 -8.77
CA GLU A 162 19.01 0.18 -8.97
C GLU A 162 19.03 0.44 -8.91
#